data_8e57d81b64aa1e93aa41d91697147b16
#
_entry.id   8e57d81b64aa1e93aa41d91697147b16
#
_cell.length_a   1.000
_cell.length_b   1.000
_cell.length_c   1.000
_cell.angle_alpha   90.00
_cell.angle_beta   90.00
_cell.angle_gamma   90.00
#
_symmetry.space_group_name_H-M   'P 1'
#
loop_
_entity.id
_entity.type
_entity.pdbx_description
1 polymer ?
#
loop_
_entity_poly.entity_id
_entity_poly.type
_entity_poly.pdbx_seq_one_letter_code
_entity_poly.pdbx_strand_id
1 'polypeptide(L)'
;MKLSRRTLIKTGLAGLAVVACGGFPTKWILHSLEAAPGFKTTSKQTVIPVPVPSTSPKILPTQISHYSQYGYGEWQVGEGLSFEKRLDLMPSTYTDTGVTQTKNLLRFFTMTDIHITDKETPAQAIFYGYKGGISSGYSGVMLYTTHVLDAAIQTINAIHEKNSIDFGISLGDTCNNTQYNELRWYIDVLDGKTITPSSGAHAGADTIDYQKPYKAIGLDKTIPWYQTLGNHDHFFMGFMPPNDYIRQTLIGENILNLGNLFTDPRGLDSRGFYMGAIDGSTPYGDVIGAGLVKDFEKPPKVRSADLNRRSLSKGEWMKEFFNTSSNPVGHGFDQKNLEKNFACYSFEPKSDLPIKVIVLDDTQRHDDPNNINTLGYGHGSLDKERYEWLVGELEKGQRESKLMIIAAHIPIGVESGDSMMAWSQNAYVSEDTLFAKLHEYPNLLMWIAGHRHFNTVTAFKSPDANRPELGFWQVETSSLRDFPQQLRLFEILRNSDNTISILTTNVDTEVKEGSLAATSRSYAVAAQQIFNNAIPFLPTGSYNVELIKKLSPKMQDKIRKYGTEISK
;
A
#
# COMPACT_ATOMS: atom_id res chain seq x y z
N MET A 1 -20.37 -15.53 -12.62
CA MET A 1 -21.44 -14.51 -12.51
C MET A 1 -20.74 -13.17 -12.36
N LYS A 2 -20.70 -12.35 -13.41
CA LYS A 2 -19.96 -11.07 -13.44
C LYS A 2 -20.65 -10.07 -12.53
N LEU A 3 -20.05 -9.74 -11.39
CA LEU A 3 -20.51 -8.65 -10.53
C LEU A 3 -19.88 -7.34 -11.04
N SER A 4 -20.69 -6.44 -11.58
CA SER A 4 -20.22 -5.11 -11.99
C SER A 4 -19.95 -4.23 -10.76
N ARG A 5 -19.11 -3.18 -10.91
CA ARG A 5 -18.87 -2.16 -9.88
C ARG A 5 -20.16 -1.65 -9.22
N ARG A 6 -21.25 -1.53 -9.99
CA ARG A 6 -22.57 -1.13 -9.48
C ARG A 6 -23.20 -2.17 -8.54
N THR A 7 -22.91 -3.44 -8.72
CA THR A 7 -23.44 -4.51 -7.87
C THR A 7 -22.68 -4.59 -6.55
N LEU A 8 -21.36 -4.38 -6.58
CA LEU A 8 -20.52 -4.31 -5.37
C LEU A 8 -20.93 -3.10 -4.48
N ILE A 9 -21.21 -1.95 -5.10
CA ILE A 9 -21.70 -0.75 -4.39
C ILE A 9 -23.07 -1.00 -3.75
N LYS A 10 -23.95 -1.76 -4.40
CA LYS A 10 -25.29 -2.06 -3.86
C LYS A 10 -25.26 -3.05 -2.70
N THR A 11 -24.34 -4.03 -2.72
CA THR A 11 -24.15 -4.97 -1.60
C THR A 11 -23.45 -4.33 -0.40
N GLY A 12 -22.52 -3.40 -0.63
CA GLY A 12 -21.89 -2.61 0.44
C GLY A 12 -22.87 -1.69 1.16
N LEU A 13 -23.79 -1.05 0.43
CA LEU A 13 -24.86 -0.22 1.00
C LEU A 13 -25.90 -1.04 1.80
N ALA A 14 -26.17 -2.27 1.40
CA ALA A 14 -27.07 -3.16 2.17
C ALA A 14 -26.41 -3.61 3.49
N GLY A 15 -25.09 -3.79 3.53
CA GLY A 15 -24.34 -4.07 4.76
C GLY A 15 -24.36 -2.91 5.76
N LEU A 16 -24.26 -1.67 5.27
CA LEU A 16 -24.37 -0.47 6.09
C LEU A 16 -25.78 -0.29 6.70
N ALA A 17 -26.83 -0.68 6.00
CA ALA A 17 -28.20 -0.60 6.52
C ALA A 17 -28.47 -1.63 7.64
N VAL A 18 -27.83 -2.80 7.59
CA VAL A 18 -27.97 -3.83 8.64
C VAL A 18 -27.22 -3.44 9.92
N VAL A 19 -26.09 -2.75 9.80
CA VAL A 19 -25.34 -2.23 10.96
C VAL A 19 -26.08 -1.06 11.63
N ALA A 20 -26.85 -0.28 10.88
CA ALA A 20 -27.65 0.82 11.44
C ALA A 20 -28.93 0.35 12.19
N CYS A 21 -29.38 -0.90 12.00
CA CYS A 21 -30.57 -1.48 12.64
C CYS A 21 -30.27 -2.38 13.84
N GLY A 22 -29.04 -2.79 14.06
CA GLY A 22 -28.60 -3.52 15.24
C GLY A 22 -28.12 -2.53 16.31
N GLY A 23 -28.95 -2.27 17.34
CA GLY A 23 -28.72 -1.25 18.34
C GLY A 23 -27.31 -1.23 18.94
N PHE A 24 -26.52 -0.26 18.51
CA PHE A 24 -25.27 0.11 19.19
C PHE A 24 -25.60 0.82 20.50
N PRO A 25 -24.98 0.45 21.63
CA PRO A 25 -25.18 1.20 22.88
C PRO A 25 -24.64 2.62 22.70
N THR A 26 -25.53 3.59 22.85
CA THR A 26 -25.27 5.04 22.77
C THR A 26 -24.45 5.52 23.97
N LYS A 27 -23.20 5.12 24.09
CA LYS A 27 -22.20 5.77 24.93
C LYS A 27 -20.88 5.83 24.17
N TRP A 28 -20.82 6.73 23.20
CA TRP A 28 -19.57 7.15 22.61
C TRP A 28 -18.91 8.17 23.53
N ILE A 29 -17.86 7.75 24.20
CA ILE A 29 -17.01 8.65 24.97
C ILE A 29 -16.01 9.20 23.98
N LEU A 30 -16.06 10.49 23.71
CA LEU A 30 -14.96 11.25 23.15
C LEU A 30 -13.75 11.05 24.10
N HIS A 31 -12.93 10.07 23.83
CA HIS A 31 -11.63 9.99 24.48
C HIS A 31 -10.71 10.92 23.69
N SER A 32 -10.38 12.06 24.30
CA SER A 32 -9.13 12.73 24.00
C SER A 32 -8.04 11.66 23.95
N LEU A 33 -7.31 11.58 22.84
CA LEU A 33 -6.13 10.73 22.71
C LEU A 33 -5.04 11.31 23.62
N GLU A 34 -5.23 11.26 24.93
CA GLU A 34 -4.11 11.31 25.85
C GLU A 34 -3.23 10.13 25.48
N ALA A 35 -1.95 10.40 25.21
CA ALA A 35 -0.94 9.40 24.94
C ALA A 35 -0.95 8.35 26.07
N ALA A 36 -1.88 7.41 25.99
CA ALA A 36 -1.88 6.29 26.89
C ALA A 36 -0.62 5.47 26.58
N PRO A 37 0.15 5.08 27.59
CA PRO A 37 1.27 4.17 27.39
C PRO A 37 0.71 2.82 26.94
N GLY A 38 0.53 2.62 25.62
CA GLY A 38 0.06 1.34 25.11
C GLY A 38 -0.61 1.45 23.75
N PHE A 39 0.19 1.30 22.71
CA PHE A 39 -0.27 1.06 21.36
C PHE A 39 -1.41 0.01 21.32
N LYS A 40 -2.45 0.24 20.54
CA LYS A 40 -3.59 -0.68 20.36
C LYS A 40 -3.75 -1.03 18.89
N THR A 41 -3.82 -2.33 18.59
CA THR A 41 -4.20 -2.82 17.26
C THR A 41 -5.67 -2.63 16.99
N THR A 42 -6.10 -2.78 15.74
CA THR A 42 -7.52 -2.72 15.37
C THR A 42 -8.37 -3.80 16.06
N SER A 43 -7.75 -4.83 16.65
CA SER A 43 -8.48 -5.80 17.51
C SER A 43 -8.94 -5.22 18.85
N LYS A 44 -8.40 -4.08 19.26
CA LYS A 44 -8.75 -3.41 20.52
C LYS A 44 -9.55 -2.12 20.28
N GLN A 45 -9.22 -1.39 19.26
CA GLN A 45 -9.91 -0.17 18.82
C GLN A 45 -9.61 0.09 17.34
N THR A 46 -10.50 0.78 16.64
CA THR A 46 -10.27 1.18 15.25
C THR A 46 -10.84 2.57 14.97
N VAL A 47 -10.34 3.20 13.93
CA VAL A 47 -10.80 4.51 13.49
C VAL A 47 -12.06 4.36 12.65
N ILE A 48 -13.10 5.11 12.96
CA ILE A 48 -14.39 5.10 12.28
C ILE A 48 -14.70 6.52 11.80
N PRO A 49 -14.96 6.72 10.48
CA PRO A 49 -15.45 8.00 9.96
C PRO A 49 -16.81 8.38 10.58
N VAL A 50 -16.97 9.64 10.93
CA VAL A 50 -18.27 10.20 11.31
C VAL A 50 -19.02 10.55 10.02
N PRO A 51 -20.29 10.12 9.84
CA PRO A 51 -21.04 10.43 8.65
C PRO A 51 -21.21 11.94 8.43
N VAL A 52 -21.01 12.40 7.21
CA VAL A 52 -21.26 13.80 6.83
C VAL A 52 -22.75 14.09 6.99
N PRO A 53 -23.14 15.20 7.63
CA PRO A 53 -24.55 15.59 7.74
C PRO A 53 -25.24 15.65 6.37
N SER A 54 -26.44 15.09 6.25
CA SER A 54 -27.18 15.06 4.98
C SER A 54 -27.53 16.44 4.40
N THR A 55 -27.49 17.47 5.25
CA THR A 55 -27.71 18.87 4.87
C THR A 55 -26.45 19.58 4.39
N SER A 56 -25.28 18.95 4.53
CA SER A 56 -24.02 19.56 4.11
C SER A 56 -23.92 19.67 2.59
N PRO A 57 -23.39 20.78 2.07
CA PRO A 57 -23.18 20.93 0.63
C PRO A 57 -22.11 19.93 0.16
N LYS A 58 -22.25 19.50 -1.10
CA LYS A 58 -21.16 18.77 -1.78
C LYS A 58 -20.03 19.73 -2.10
N ILE A 59 -18.82 19.35 -1.77
CA ILE A 59 -17.60 20.13 -1.99
C ILE A 59 -16.61 19.38 -2.89
N LEU A 60 -15.66 20.12 -3.45
CA LEU A 60 -14.53 19.54 -4.17
C LEU A 60 -13.41 19.17 -3.18
N PRO A 61 -12.60 18.16 -3.48
CA PRO A 61 -11.46 17.79 -2.63
C PRO A 61 -10.45 18.93 -2.39
N THR A 62 -10.41 19.90 -3.31
CA THR A 62 -9.54 21.09 -3.22
C THR A 62 -10.04 22.14 -2.24
N GLN A 63 -11.26 22.03 -1.75
CA GLN A 63 -11.87 22.99 -0.80
C GLN A 63 -11.59 22.62 0.65
N ILE A 64 -10.31 22.37 0.98
CA ILE A 64 -9.86 21.89 2.30
C ILE A 64 -10.30 22.83 3.43
N SER A 65 -10.27 24.15 3.23
CA SER A 65 -10.72 25.13 4.22
C SER A 65 -12.19 24.97 4.64
N HIS A 66 -12.99 24.27 3.85
CA HIS A 66 -14.41 24.04 4.14
C HIS A 66 -14.70 22.67 4.76
N TYR A 67 -13.70 21.77 4.88
CA TYR A 67 -13.92 20.41 5.38
C TYR A 67 -14.61 20.41 6.72
N SER A 68 -14.01 21.00 7.73
CA SER A 68 -14.58 21.05 9.09
C SER A 68 -15.89 21.81 9.17
N GLN A 69 -16.04 22.88 8.38
CA GLN A 69 -17.26 23.69 8.34
C GLN A 69 -18.49 22.86 7.94
N TYR A 70 -18.31 21.90 7.04
CA TYR A 70 -19.41 21.07 6.52
C TYR A 70 -19.42 19.64 7.05
N GLY A 71 -18.57 19.35 8.08
CA GLY A 71 -18.52 18.05 8.74
C GLY A 71 -17.82 16.94 7.92
N TYR A 72 -16.98 17.32 6.96
CA TYR A 72 -16.10 16.38 6.26
C TYR A 72 -14.84 16.12 7.08
N GLY A 73 -14.35 14.89 7.03
CA GLY A 73 -13.09 14.51 7.64
C GLY A 73 -13.17 14.27 9.16
N GLU A 74 -14.34 14.28 9.74
CA GLU A 74 -14.53 13.90 11.13
C GLU A 74 -14.41 12.39 11.33
N TRP A 75 -13.73 11.98 12.40
CA TRP A 75 -13.54 10.59 12.75
C TRP A 75 -13.54 10.40 14.27
N GLN A 76 -13.78 9.18 14.69
CA GLN A 76 -13.78 8.79 16.09
C GLN A 76 -13.11 7.43 16.28
N VAL A 77 -12.70 7.14 17.50
CA VAL A 77 -12.22 5.81 17.87
C VAL A 77 -13.42 4.97 18.29
N GLY A 78 -13.60 3.83 17.62
CA GLY A 78 -14.63 2.84 17.91
C GLY A 78 -14.07 1.61 18.60
N GLU A 79 -14.96 0.66 18.88
CA GLU A 79 -14.59 -0.65 19.42
C GLU A 79 -13.68 -1.41 18.45
N GLY A 80 -12.87 -2.31 19.00
CA GLY A 80 -12.00 -3.17 18.20
C GLY A 80 -12.78 -4.19 17.40
N LEU A 81 -12.16 -4.67 16.33
CA LEU A 81 -12.67 -5.70 15.46
C LEU A 81 -12.15 -7.06 15.94
N SER A 82 -13.04 -8.01 16.18
CA SER A 82 -12.67 -9.37 16.58
C SER A 82 -11.92 -10.11 15.48
N PHE A 83 -11.10 -11.07 15.88
CA PHE A 83 -10.50 -12.00 14.92
C PHE A 83 -11.54 -12.96 14.35
N GLU A 84 -11.49 -13.16 13.04
CA GLU A 84 -12.24 -14.19 12.35
C GLU A 84 -11.29 -15.32 11.93
N LYS A 85 -11.63 -16.56 12.31
CA LYS A 85 -10.87 -17.72 11.88
C LYS A 85 -11.37 -18.20 10.51
N ARG A 86 -10.44 -18.35 9.56
CA ARG A 86 -10.69 -18.73 8.18
C ARG A 86 -10.14 -20.14 7.91
N LEU A 87 -11.04 -21.07 7.59
CA LEU A 87 -10.75 -22.48 7.29
C LEU A 87 -10.90 -22.81 5.80
N ASP A 88 -10.97 -21.80 4.94
CA ASP A 88 -11.31 -21.94 3.51
C ASP A 88 -10.38 -22.90 2.74
N LEU A 89 -9.12 -23.01 3.16
CA LEU A 89 -8.13 -23.92 2.55
C LEU A 89 -8.09 -25.30 3.20
N MET A 90 -8.91 -25.53 4.23
CA MET A 90 -8.93 -26.81 4.96
C MET A 90 -9.95 -27.75 4.34
N PRO A 91 -9.76 -29.09 4.47
CA PRO A 91 -10.79 -30.05 4.09
C PRO A 91 -12.10 -29.79 4.84
N SER A 92 -13.23 -30.03 4.21
CA SER A 92 -14.55 -29.87 4.85
C SER A 92 -14.75 -30.72 6.11
N THR A 93 -13.96 -31.77 6.27
CA THR A 93 -13.95 -32.65 7.45
C THR A 93 -13.04 -32.16 8.58
N TYR A 94 -12.25 -31.09 8.34
CA TYR A 94 -11.37 -30.56 9.36
C TYR A 94 -12.14 -29.85 10.46
N THR A 95 -11.76 -30.14 11.69
CA THR A 95 -12.23 -29.42 12.87
C THR A 95 -11.02 -28.91 13.64
N ASP A 96 -11.09 -27.71 14.15
CA ASP A 96 -10.03 -27.10 14.97
C ASP A 96 -10.29 -27.27 16.48
N THR A 97 -11.21 -28.15 16.85
CA THR A 97 -11.55 -28.44 18.26
C THR A 97 -10.32 -28.99 18.99
N GLY A 98 -9.88 -28.29 20.02
CA GLY A 98 -8.70 -28.67 20.80
C GLY A 98 -7.35 -28.34 20.15
N VAL A 99 -7.34 -27.72 18.97
CA VAL A 99 -6.13 -27.21 18.34
C VAL A 99 -5.69 -25.93 19.03
N THR A 100 -4.44 -25.84 19.42
CA THR A 100 -3.84 -24.68 20.09
C THR A 100 -2.59 -24.22 19.34
N GLN A 101 -2.34 -22.92 19.36
CA GLN A 101 -1.09 -22.35 18.87
C GLN A 101 0.03 -22.69 19.84
N THR A 102 1.12 -23.27 19.35
CA THR A 102 2.20 -23.78 20.20
C THR A 102 3.50 -23.03 20.06
N LYS A 103 3.81 -22.55 18.86
CA LYS A 103 5.07 -21.88 18.56
C LYS A 103 4.90 -20.70 17.66
N ASN A 104 5.55 -19.59 17.99
CA ASN A 104 5.74 -18.47 17.06
C ASN A 104 6.97 -18.77 16.19
N LEU A 105 6.77 -18.78 14.88
CA LEU A 105 7.85 -18.96 13.91
C LEU A 105 8.38 -17.60 13.45
N LEU A 106 7.49 -16.67 13.08
CA LEU A 106 7.89 -15.40 12.46
C LEU A 106 6.86 -14.31 12.78
N ARG A 107 7.34 -13.11 13.04
CA ARG A 107 6.50 -11.89 13.15
C ARG A 107 7.08 -10.80 12.27
N PHE A 108 6.25 -10.21 11.39
CA PHE A 108 6.67 -9.14 10.51
C PHE A 108 5.53 -8.16 10.24
N PHE A 109 5.86 -6.99 9.72
CA PHE A 109 4.86 -6.03 9.27
C PHE A 109 4.96 -5.77 7.77
N THR A 110 3.83 -5.36 7.19
CA THR A 110 3.77 -4.80 5.84
C THR A 110 3.22 -3.40 5.88
N MET A 111 3.75 -2.55 5.02
CA MET A 111 3.18 -1.26 4.63
C MET A 111 3.24 -1.16 3.10
N THR A 112 2.37 -0.38 2.51
CA THR A 112 2.27 -0.27 1.06
C THR A 112 1.60 1.03 0.65
N ASP A 113 1.77 1.42 -0.62
CA ASP A 113 1.04 2.54 -1.20
C ASP A 113 1.15 3.80 -0.33
N ILE A 114 2.39 4.11 0.04
CA ILE A 114 2.73 5.26 0.89
C ILE A 114 2.57 6.54 0.09
N HIS A 115 2.93 6.49 -1.21
CA HIS A 115 2.81 7.60 -2.13
C HIS A 115 3.37 8.90 -1.57
N ILE A 116 4.62 8.89 -1.11
CA ILE A 116 5.30 10.13 -0.74
C ILE A 116 5.17 11.11 -1.91
N THR A 117 4.57 12.26 -1.65
CA THR A 117 4.19 13.19 -2.71
C THR A 117 4.94 14.51 -2.58
N ASP A 118 5.64 14.89 -3.64
CA ASP A 118 6.04 16.29 -3.84
C ASP A 118 4.85 17.07 -4.37
N LYS A 119 4.12 17.69 -3.48
CA LYS A 119 2.92 18.49 -3.77
C LYS A 119 3.20 19.74 -4.60
N GLU A 120 4.44 20.24 -4.57
CA GLU A 120 4.88 21.46 -5.25
C GLU A 120 5.43 21.19 -6.66
N THR A 121 5.51 19.93 -7.07
CA THR A 121 5.95 19.57 -8.42
C THR A 121 4.99 20.13 -9.47
N PRO A 122 5.48 20.69 -10.59
CA PRO A 122 4.63 21.12 -11.70
C PRO A 122 4.02 19.95 -12.48
N ALA A 123 4.41 18.71 -12.20
CA ALA A 123 3.97 17.53 -12.94
C ALA A 123 3.02 16.61 -12.15
N GLN A 124 2.43 17.08 -11.06
CA GLN A 124 1.35 16.35 -10.39
C GLN A 124 0.05 16.42 -11.21
N ALA A 125 -0.69 15.31 -11.31
CA ALA A 125 -1.93 15.27 -12.09
C ALA A 125 -3.17 15.77 -11.31
N ILE A 126 -3.05 16.94 -10.66
CA ILE A 126 -4.03 17.47 -9.70
C ILE A 126 -5.42 17.63 -10.33
N PHE A 127 -5.50 18.22 -11.52
CA PHE A 127 -6.78 18.45 -12.18
C PHE A 127 -7.58 17.15 -12.38
N TYR A 128 -6.91 16.11 -12.86
CA TYR A 128 -7.56 14.81 -13.01
C TYR A 128 -7.87 14.16 -11.65
N GLY A 129 -7.05 14.37 -10.66
CA GLY A 129 -7.27 13.87 -9.31
C GLY A 129 -8.62 14.33 -8.75
N TYR A 130 -8.86 15.63 -8.66
CA TYR A 130 -10.10 16.14 -8.06
C TYR A 130 -11.32 16.10 -8.98
N LYS A 131 -11.15 16.04 -10.30
CA LYS A 131 -12.26 15.89 -11.25
C LYS A 131 -12.68 14.44 -11.45
N GLY A 132 -11.73 13.52 -11.45
CA GLY A 132 -11.96 12.09 -11.69
C GLY A 132 -12.08 11.24 -10.44
N GLY A 133 -11.84 11.79 -9.26
CA GLY A 133 -11.84 11.02 -8.01
C GLY A 133 -10.64 10.08 -7.90
N ILE A 134 -9.48 10.49 -8.47
CA ILE A 134 -8.25 9.71 -8.47
C ILE A 134 -7.35 10.27 -7.35
N SER A 135 -7.31 9.60 -6.21
CA SER A 135 -6.61 10.08 -5.00
C SER A 135 -5.09 10.24 -5.21
N SER A 136 -4.46 9.38 -6.02
CA SER A 136 -3.04 9.53 -6.38
C SER A 136 -2.76 10.82 -7.17
N GLY A 137 -3.74 11.31 -7.94
CA GLY A 137 -3.65 12.62 -8.61
C GLY A 137 -3.85 13.80 -7.67
N TYR A 138 -4.88 13.73 -6.81
CA TYR A 138 -5.14 14.74 -5.79
C TYR A 138 -5.91 14.19 -4.60
N SER A 139 -5.39 14.44 -3.44
CA SER A 139 -6.06 14.31 -2.14
C SER A 139 -5.40 15.30 -1.18
N GLY A 140 -6.13 15.86 -0.22
CA GLY A 140 -5.55 16.71 0.83
C GLY A 140 -4.43 16.03 1.62
N VAL A 141 -4.42 14.70 1.64
CA VAL A 141 -3.36 13.88 2.26
C VAL A 141 -1.99 14.13 1.66
N MET A 142 -1.90 14.51 0.38
CA MET A 142 -0.61 14.79 -0.28
C MET A 142 0.23 15.84 0.45
N LEU A 143 -0.40 16.71 1.25
CA LEU A 143 0.29 17.68 2.07
C LEU A 143 1.12 17.05 3.21
N TYR A 144 0.77 15.84 3.65
CA TYR A 144 1.26 15.25 4.89
C TYR A 144 1.82 13.83 4.76
N THR A 145 2.06 13.30 3.57
CA THR A 145 2.44 11.90 3.36
C THR A 145 3.68 11.47 4.16
N THR A 146 4.67 12.35 4.31
CA THR A 146 5.86 12.09 5.13
C THR A 146 5.54 11.99 6.63
N HIS A 147 4.58 12.77 7.12
CA HIS A 147 4.15 12.74 8.52
C HIS A 147 3.32 11.49 8.85
N VAL A 148 2.53 11.01 7.88
CA VAL A 148 1.81 9.73 8.02
C VAL A 148 2.79 8.58 8.12
N LEU A 149 3.82 8.56 7.27
CA LEU A 149 4.87 7.55 7.34
C LEU A 149 5.61 7.60 8.69
N ASP A 150 5.97 8.79 9.17
CA ASP A 150 6.63 8.94 10.47
C ASP A 150 5.76 8.43 11.61
N ALA A 151 4.44 8.71 11.61
CA ALA A 151 3.50 8.17 12.59
C ALA A 151 3.36 6.64 12.50
N ALA A 152 3.39 6.08 11.29
CA ALA A 152 3.40 4.63 11.08
C ALA A 152 4.67 3.99 11.68
N ILE A 153 5.84 4.60 11.47
CA ILE A 153 7.11 4.13 12.03
C ILE A 153 7.13 4.23 13.55
N GLN A 154 6.62 5.32 14.13
CA GLN A 154 6.44 5.43 15.60
C GLN A 154 5.59 4.28 16.13
N THR A 155 4.50 3.95 15.44
CA THR A 155 3.59 2.86 15.80
C THR A 155 4.30 1.51 15.73
N ILE A 156 5.06 1.23 14.68
CA ILE A 156 5.85 0.01 14.51
C ILE A 156 6.87 -0.14 15.64
N ASN A 157 7.61 0.93 15.97
CA ASN A 157 8.59 0.92 17.05
C ASN A 157 7.93 0.60 18.41
N ALA A 158 6.76 1.17 18.68
CA ALA A 158 6.01 0.89 19.91
C ALA A 158 5.49 -0.55 19.99
N ILE A 159 5.16 -1.17 18.85
CA ILE A 159 4.81 -2.59 18.77
C ILE A 159 6.05 -3.45 19.03
N HIS A 160 7.15 -3.12 18.37
CA HIS A 160 8.41 -3.86 18.47
C HIS A 160 8.96 -3.90 19.90
N GLU A 161 8.84 -2.78 20.62
CA GLU A 161 9.25 -2.67 22.01
C GLU A 161 8.53 -3.70 22.92
N LYS A 162 7.26 -4.01 22.62
CA LYS A 162 6.47 -5.00 23.36
C LYS A 162 6.60 -6.42 22.83
N ASN A 163 6.63 -6.53 21.51
CA ASN A 163 6.62 -7.79 20.79
C ASN A 163 7.60 -7.69 19.61
N SER A 164 8.80 -8.24 19.77
CA SER A 164 9.84 -8.18 18.77
C SER A 164 9.33 -8.53 17.37
N ILE A 165 9.58 -7.65 16.41
CA ILE A 165 9.32 -7.81 14.99
C ILE A 165 10.61 -8.31 14.34
N ASP A 166 10.53 -9.36 13.54
CA ASP A 166 11.68 -9.98 12.90
C ASP A 166 12.15 -9.22 11.65
N PHE A 167 11.21 -8.63 10.91
CA PHE A 167 11.49 -7.75 9.76
C PHE A 167 10.25 -6.93 9.37
N GLY A 168 10.46 -5.93 8.53
CA GLY A 168 9.41 -5.21 7.82
C GLY A 168 9.55 -5.35 6.31
N ILE A 169 8.46 -5.21 5.58
CA ILE A 169 8.50 -5.12 4.12
C ILE A 169 7.50 -4.07 3.60
N SER A 170 8.02 -3.18 2.75
CA SER A 170 7.19 -2.28 1.95
C SER A 170 6.83 -2.95 0.64
N LEU A 171 5.54 -3.00 0.32
CA LEU A 171 5.02 -3.70 -0.86
C LEU A 171 4.92 -2.82 -2.10
N GLY A 172 5.68 -1.72 -2.16
CA GLY A 172 5.74 -0.85 -3.34
C GLY A 172 4.91 0.43 -3.21
N ASP A 173 4.95 1.21 -4.27
CA ASP A 173 4.35 2.55 -4.37
C ASP A 173 4.81 3.47 -3.23
N THR A 174 6.14 3.56 -3.09
CA THR A 174 6.78 4.44 -2.11
C THR A 174 6.73 5.88 -2.57
N CYS A 175 6.98 6.13 -3.87
CA CYS A 175 6.84 7.42 -4.52
C CYS A 175 5.43 7.59 -5.10
N ASN A 176 4.95 8.81 -5.19
CA ASN A 176 3.72 9.10 -5.93
C ASN A 176 3.98 9.26 -7.43
N ASN A 177 5.16 9.73 -7.80
CA ASN A 177 5.42 10.14 -9.18
C ASN A 177 6.87 9.96 -9.65
N THR A 178 7.52 8.86 -9.33
CA THR A 178 8.89 8.51 -9.78
C THR A 178 10.02 9.46 -9.33
N GLN A 179 9.75 10.45 -8.50
CA GLN A 179 10.70 11.53 -8.21
C GLN A 179 11.79 11.14 -7.20
N TYR A 180 12.99 11.64 -7.42
CA TYR A 180 14.12 11.45 -6.52
C TYR A 180 13.87 12.00 -5.12
N ASN A 181 13.33 13.22 -4.99
CA ASN A 181 13.02 13.80 -3.67
C ASN A 181 11.94 13.02 -2.92
N GLU A 182 10.91 12.49 -3.60
CA GLU A 182 9.89 11.63 -2.98
C GLU A 182 10.53 10.37 -2.39
N LEU A 183 11.39 9.69 -3.15
CA LEU A 183 12.12 8.51 -2.68
C LEU A 183 13.08 8.84 -1.54
N ARG A 184 13.79 9.97 -1.61
CA ARG A 184 14.68 10.38 -0.52
C ARG A 184 13.94 10.68 0.75
N TRP A 185 12.82 11.38 0.69
CA TRP A 185 11.98 11.62 1.87
C TRP A 185 11.48 10.31 2.48
N TYR A 186 11.09 9.34 1.66
CA TYR A 186 10.70 8.01 2.12
C TYR A 186 11.83 7.35 2.92
N ILE A 187 13.00 7.19 2.31
CA ILE A 187 14.15 6.52 2.95
C ILE A 187 14.61 7.32 4.18
N ASP A 188 14.64 8.63 4.10
CA ASP A 188 15.12 9.50 5.18
C ASP A 188 14.19 9.51 6.40
N VAL A 189 12.87 9.30 6.20
CA VAL A 189 11.94 9.05 7.32
C VAL A 189 12.28 7.74 8.01
N LEU A 190 12.49 6.65 7.27
CA LEU A 190 12.88 5.35 7.83
C LEU A 190 14.26 5.39 8.51
N ASP A 191 15.18 6.17 7.98
CA ASP A 191 16.51 6.40 8.57
C ASP A 191 16.50 7.33 9.80
N GLY A 192 15.37 8.00 10.08
CA GLY A 192 15.27 8.95 11.16
C GLY A 192 16.07 10.23 10.92
N LYS A 193 16.17 10.70 9.68
CA LYS A 193 16.86 11.96 9.36
C LYS A 193 15.94 13.17 9.50
N THR A 194 16.53 14.35 9.47
CA THR A 194 15.77 15.59 9.28
C THR A 194 15.42 15.72 7.81
N ILE A 195 14.15 15.94 7.52
CA ILE A 195 13.63 16.15 6.18
C ILE A 195 12.97 17.53 6.06
N THR A 196 13.04 18.10 4.87
CA THR A 196 12.26 19.27 4.48
C THR A 196 11.26 18.80 3.43
N PRO A 197 10.00 18.59 3.79
CA PRO A 197 8.97 18.04 2.88
C PRO A 197 8.45 19.12 1.94
N SER A 198 9.32 19.81 1.27
CA SER A 198 9.07 20.95 0.38
C SER A 198 10.12 20.98 -0.70
N SER A 199 9.80 21.46 -1.88
CA SER A 199 10.70 21.55 -3.03
C SER A 199 10.64 22.94 -3.69
N GLY A 200 11.50 23.16 -4.65
CA GLY A 200 11.55 24.41 -5.42
C GLY A 200 11.87 25.61 -4.56
N ALA A 201 10.97 26.58 -4.49
CA ALA A 201 11.19 27.83 -3.76
C ALA A 201 11.09 27.71 -2.23
N HIS A 202 10.64 26.58 -1.70
CA HIS A 202 10.41 26.34 -0.26
C HIS A 202 9.60 27.47 0.41
N ALA A 203 8.60 28.01 -0.30
CA ALA A 203 7.93 29.25 0.06
C ALA A 203 7.26 29.24 1.44
N GLY A 204 6.79 28.10 1.90
CA GLY A 204 6.13 27.95 3.19
C GLY A 204 6.98 27.28 4.27
N ALA A 205 8.25 26.96 4.00
CA ALA A 205 9.08 26.15 4.90
C ALA A 205 9.23 26.74 6.32
N ASP A 206 9.16 28.04 6.48
CA ASP A 206 9.26 28.71 7.79
C ASP A 206 7.92 28.83 8.51
N THR A 207 6.79 28.83 7.80
CA THR A 207 5.47 29.21 8.34
C THR A 207 4.38 28.19 8.11
N ILE A 208 4.41 27.44 7.03
CA ILE A 208 3.38 26.47 6.65
C ILE A 208 3.70 25.09 7.21
N ASP A 209 2.87 24.58 8.08
CA ASP A 209 3.15 23.36 8.85
C ASP A 209 3.52 22.15 8.00
N TYR A 210 2.83 21.90 6.88
CA TYR A 210 3.12 20.78 5.99
C TYR A 210 4.41 20.92 5.19
N GLN A 211 5.11 22.04 5.31
CA GLN A 211 6.38 22.29 4.63
C GLN A 211 7.57 22.46 5.58
N LYS A 212 7.32 22.66 6.88
CA LYS A 212 8.37 22.85 7.88
C LYS A 212 9.29 21.64 7.95
N PRO A 213 10.61 21.88 8.01
CA PRO A 213 11.53 20.81 8.35
C PRO A 213 11.21 20.19 9.70
N TYR A 214 11.34 18.87 9.79
CA TYR A 214 11.20 18.15 11.05
C TYR A 214 12.17 16.95 11.10
N LYS A 215 12.45 16.48 12.33
CA LYS A 215 13.26 15.29 12.58
C LYS A 215 12.35 14.09 12.65
N ALA A 216 12.46 13.18 11.69
CA ALA A 216 11.75 11.91 11.71
C ALA A 216 12.28 11.00 12.84
N ILE A 217 11.42 10.14 13.38
CA ILE A 217 11.80 9.23 14.45
C ILE A 217 12.75 8.12 13.97
N GLY A 218 12.55 7.63 12.77
CA GLY A 218 13.26 6.48 12.21
C GLY A 218 12.77 5.13 12.72
N LEU A 219 12.90 4.13 11.88
CA LEU A 219 12.63 2.75 12.25
C LEU A 219 13.70 2.25 13.23
N ASP A 220 13.29 1.48 14.24
CA ASP A 220 14.24 0.85 15.17
C ASP A 220 15.27 0.05 14.39
N LYS A 221 16.56 0.29 14.66
CA LYS A 221 17.68 -0.27 13.90
C LYS A 221 17.84 -1.78 14.01
N THR A 222 17.15 -2.39 14.97
CA THR A 222 17.11 -3.84 15.14
C THR A 222 16.09 -4.51 14.24
N ILE A 223 15.21 -3.74 13.60
CA ILE A 223 14.24 -4.24 12.61
C ILE A 223 14.84 -4.10 11.21
N PRO A 224 15.31 -5.19 10.57
CA PRO A 224 15.63 -5.14 9.15
C PRO A 224 14.37 -4.92 8.33
N TRP A 225 14.46 -4.12 7.25
CA TRP A 225 13.34 -3.94 6.36
C TRP A 225 13.70 -4.11 4.89
N TYR A 226 12.73 -4.50 4.09
CA TYR A 226 12.88 -4.90 2.69
C TYR A 226 11.93 -4.13 1.80
N GLN A 227 12.27 -4.03 0.50
CA GLN A 227 11.53 -3.21 -0.44
C GLN A 227 11.05 -3.99 -1.66
N THR A 228 9.77 -3.85 -2.02
CA THR A 228 9.20 -4.29 -3.29
C THR A 228 9.01 -3.09 -4.21
N LEU A 229 9.12 -3.28 -5.52
CA LEU A 229 8.84 -2.24 -6.51
C LEU A 229 7.34 -2.15 -6.79
N GLY A 230 6.76 -0.95 -6.75
CA GLY A 230 5.40 -0.67 -7.20
C GLY A 230 5.37 0.04 -8.56
N ASN A 231 4.18 0.17 -9.15
CA ASN A 231 4.04 0.81 -10.45
C ASN A 231 4.32 2.33 -10.41
N HIS A 232 3.96 3.04 -9.32
CA HIS A 232 4.29 4.46 -9.16
C HIS A 232 5.78 4.73 -8.93
N ASP A 233 6.54 3.72 -8.53
CA ASP A 233 7.98 3.87 -8.28
C ASP A 233 8.78 4.06 -9.58
N HIS A 234 8.25 3.62 -10.74
CA HIS A 234 8.93 3.74 -12.01
C HIS A 234 8.06 4.22 -13.19
N PHE A 235 6.75 4.36 -13.00
CA PHE A 235 5.85 4.98 -13.98
C PHE A 235 5.31 6.31 -13.49
N PHE A 236 5.23 7.29 -14.40
CA PHE A 236 4.58 8.56 -14.14
C PHE A 236 3.13 8.31 -13.70
N MET A 237 2.78 8.77 -12.50
CA MET A 237 1.47 8.55 -11.87
C MET A 237 1.01 7.08 -11.92
N GLY A 238 1.94 6.14 -11.95
CA GLY A 238 1.70 4.70 -11.96
C GLY A 238 1.23 4.10 -13.29
N PHE A 239 1.00 4.89 -14.35
CA PHE A 239 0.33 4.40 -15.55
C PHE A 239 1.07 4.63 -16.88
N MET A 240 2.26 5.27 -16.88
CA MET A 240 3.05 5.40 -18.10
C MET A 240 4.54 5.64 -17.83
N PRO A 241 5.44 5.14 -18.69
CA PRO A 241 6.84 5.51 -18.62
C PRO A 241 7.03 7.01 -18.81
N PRO A 242 7.82 7.69 -17.95
CA PRO A 242 8.11 9.12 -18.14
C PRO A 242 8.84 9.34 -19.47
N ASN A 243 8.23 10.12 -20.37
CA ASN A 243 8.88 10.60 -21.59
C ASN A 243 9.68 11.87 -21.33
N ASP A 244 10.41 12.38 -22.33
CA ASP A 244 11.27 13.57 -22.18
C ASP A 244 10.48 14.82 -21.76
N TYR A 245 9.24 14.97 -22.26
CA TYR A 245 8.39 16.09 -21.86
C TYR A 245 8.05 16.05 -20.37
N ILE A 246 7.67 14.88 -19.85
CA ILE A 246 7.38 14.70 -18.42
C ILE A 246 8.65 14.89 -17.59
N ARG A 247 9.78 14.31 -18.00
CA ARG A 247 11.05 14.46 -17.31
C ARG A 247 11.49 15.92 -17.21
N GLN A 248 11.33 16.69 -18.29
CA GLN A 248 11.65 18.12 -18.30
C GLN A 248 10.66 18.94 -17.48
N THR A 249 9.37 18.58 -17.52
CA THR A 249 8.35 19.26 -16.72
C THR A 249 8.62 19.08 -15.23
N LEU A 250 8.93 17.86 -14.78
CA LEU A 250 9.20 17.56 -13.37
C LEU A 250 10.24 18.52 -12.77
N ILE A 251 11.36 18.74 -13.45
CA ILE A 251 12.46 19.60 -12.96
C ILE A 251 12.28 21.09 -13.29
N GLY A 252 11.33 21.42 -14.15
CA GLY A 252 11.11 22.77 -14.66
C GLY A 252 10.17 23.62 -13.80
N GLU A 253 9.69 24.69 -14.40
CA GLU A 253 8.70 25.60 -13.79
C GLU A 253 7.31 25.47 -14.40
N ASN A 254 7.20 25.04 -15.67
CA ASN A 254 5.94 25.04 -16.39
C ASN A 254 5.05 23.90 -15.88
N ILE A 255 3.81 24.23 -15.52
CA ILE A 255 2.83 23.24 -15.09
C ILE A 255 2.48 22.31 -16.25
N LEU A 256 2.44 21.02 -15.96
CA LEU A 256 2.15 19.93 -16.89
C LEU A 256 0.82 20.18 -17.62
N ASN A 257 0.86 19.99 -18.93
CA ASN A 257 -0.29 20.10 -19.80
C ASN A 257 -0.53 18.77 -20.52
N LEU A 258 -1.67 18.16 -20.28
CA LEU A 258 -2.05 16.88 -20.85
C LEU A 258 -3.34 16.96 -21.66
N GLY A 259 -3.59 15.94 -22.47
CA GLY A 259 -4.85 15.72 -23.17
C GLY A 259 -6.00 15.33 -22.23
N ASN A 260 -7.13 14.95 -22.79
CA ASN A 260 -8.28 14.52 -22.02
C ASN A 260 -8.19 13.02 -21.66
N LEU A 261 -7.55 12.70 -20.55
CA LEU A 261 -7.39 11.31 -20.08
C LEU A 261 -8.72 10.63 -19.70
N PHE A 262 -9.82 11.39 -19.51
CA PHE A 262 -11.14 10.82 -19.26
C PHE A 262 -11.78 10.21 -20.50
N THR A 263 -11.40 10.71 -21.69
CA THR A 263 -11.94 10.25 -22.97
C THR A 263 -10.92 9.49 -23.82
N ASP A 264 -9.65 9.80 -23.65
CA ASP A 264 -8.52 9.13 -24.30
C ASP A 264 -7.34 8.99 -23.32
N PRO A 265 -7.26 7.88 -22.59
CA PRO A 265 -6.13 7.62 -21.68
C PRO A 265 -4.77 7.63 -22.37
N ARG A 266 -4.72 7.47 -23.70
CA ARG A 266 -3.49 7.53 -24.50
C ARG A 266 -3.22 8.93 -25.07
N GLY A 267 -4.15 9.87 -24.92
CA GLY A 267 -4.06 11.25 -25.38
C GLY A 267 -3.08 12.13 -24.60
N LEU A 268 -1.98 11.54 -24.14
CA LEU A 268 -0.95 12.21 -23.34
C LEU A 268 -0.17 13.27 -24.12
N ASP A 269 -0.16 13.18 -25.45
CA ASP A 269 0.46 14.14 -26.33
C ASP A 269 -0.46 15.29 -26.73
N SER A 270 -1.76 15.14 -26.55
CA SER A 270 -2.71 16.22 -26.79
C SER A 270 -2.68 17.21 -25.62
N ARG A 271 -2.75 18.50 -25.94
CA ARG A 271 -2.64 19.59 -24.96
C ARG A 271 -4.01 20.23 -24.75
N GLY A 272 -4.60 20.08 -23.59
CA GLY A 272 -5.94 20.61 -23.36
C GLY A 272 -6.19 21.09 -21.94
N PHE A 273 -5.42 20.55 -20.97
CA PHE A 273 -5.62 20.83 -19.55
C PHE A 273 -4.30 21.03 -18.83
N TYR A 274 -4.13 22.13 -18.14
CA TYR A 274 -3.08 22.29 -17.16
C TYR A 274 -3.45 21.53 -15.89
N MET A 275 -2.49 20.76 -15.36
CA MET A 275 -2.72 19.84 -14.25
C MET A 275 -2.79 20.53 -12.89
N GLY A 276 -2.16 21.70 -12.74
CA GLY A 276 -2.06 22.40 -11.47
C GLY A 276 -0.89 21.97 -10.60
N ALA A 277 -0.61 22.79 -9.61
CA ALA A 277 0.39 22.56 -8.58
C ALA A 277 -0.05 23.22 -7.26
N ILE A 278 0.63 22.86 -6.16
CA ILE A 278 0.51 23.55 -4.87
C ILE A 278 1.84 24.29 -4.66
N ASP A 279 1.80 25.61 -4.51
CA ASP A 279 3.03 26.41 -4.43
C ASP A 279 3.53 26.68 -2.99
N GLY A 280 2.83 26.11 -2.00
CA GLY A 280 3.19 26.25 -0.60
C GLY A 280 2.95 27.61 0.02
N SER A 281 2.15 28.47 -0.61
CA SER A 281 1.88 29.82 -0.11
C SER A 281 0.70 29.91 0.86
N THR A 282 -0.12 28.88 0.98
CA THR A 282 -1.33 28.88 1.80
C THR A 282 -1.37 27.71 2.78
N PRO A 283 -2.02 27.86 3.96
CA PRO A 283 -2.12 26.78 4.97
C PRO A 283 -2.91 25.56 4.49
N TYR A 284 -3.75 25.71 3.49
CA TYR A 284 -4.61 24.63 2.99
C TYR A 284 -4.11 24.01 1.69
N GLY A 285 -2.94 24.44 1.17
CA GLY A 285 -2.42 23.93 -0.08
C GLY A 285 -3.32 24.26 -1.28
N ASP A 286 -3.64 25.52 -1.48
CA ASP A 286 -4.48 25.95 -2.60
C ASP A 286 -3.83 25.58 -3.94
N VAL A 287 -4.65 25.07 -4.85
CA VAL A 287 -4.20 24.63 -6.17
C VAL A 287 -4.13 25.82 -7.11
N ILE A 288 -2.99 26.00 -7.73
CA ILE A 288 -2.78 27.03 -8.77
C ILE A 288 -2.63 26.38 -10.14
N GLY A 289 -3.02 27.10 -11.20
CA GLY A 289 -2.75 26.71 -12.58
C GLY A 289 -3.43 25.41 -13.06
N ALA A 290 -4.58 25.02 -12.50
CA ALA A 290 -5.34 23.86 -12.92
C ALA A 290 -6.55 24.29 -13.77
N GLY A 291 -6.77 23.69 -14.94
CA GLY A 291 -7.93 23.97 -15.78
C GLY A 291 -7.66 23.88 -17.27
N LEU A 292 -8.63 24.33 -18.06
CA LEU A 292 -8.54 24.33 -19.52
C LEU A 292 -7.45 25.30 -20.01
N VAL A 293 -6.63 24.87 -20.95
CA VAL A 293 -5.55 25.70 -21.53
C VAL A 293 -6.08 27.05 -22.05
N LYS A 294 -7.28 27.07 -22.66
CA LYS A 294 -7.91 28.29 -23.19
C LYS A 294 -8.29 29.34 -22.14
N ASP A 295 -8.34 28.94 -20.87
CA ASP A 295 -8.69 29.83 -19.76
C ASP A 295 -7.46 30.59 -19.21
N PHE A 296 -6.27 30.34 -19.76
CA PHE A 296 -5.02 30.98 -19.36
C PHE A 296 -4.44 31.83 -20.49
N GLU A 297 -4.15 33.07 -20.22
CA GLU A 297 -3.44 33.95 -21.16
C GLU A 297 -2.00 33.51 -21.41
N LYS A 298 -1.35 32.93 -20.39
CA LYS A 298 0.00 32.40 -20.42
C LYS A 298 0.06 31.07 -19.71
N PRO A 299 0.98 30.17 -20.11
CA PRO A 299 1.21 28.92 -19.38
C PRO A 299 1.47 29.17 -17.89
N PRO A 300 0.70 28.53 -16.98
CA PRO A 300 0.93 28.70 -15.55
C PRO A 300 2.24 28.02 -15.14
N LYS A 301 2.87 28.56 -14.08
CA LYS A 301 4.17 28.13 -13.59
C LYS A 301 4.17 27.97 -12.08
N VAL A 302 5.00 27.06 -11.59
CA VAL A 302 5.45 27.05 -10.20
C VAL A 302 6.54 28.12 -10.00
N ARG A 303 6.84 28.45 -8.75
CA ARG A 303 7.75 29.55 -8.40
C ARG A 303 9.22 29.27 -8.77
N SER A 304 9.64 28.00 -8.79
CA SER A 304 11.02 27.65 -9.03
C SER A 304 11.15 26.24 -9.58
N ALA A 305 12.11 26.08 -10.49
CA ALA A 305 12.64 24.79 -10.91
C ALA A 305 13.40 24.10 -9.75
N ASP A 306 13.43 22.74 -9.77
CA ASP A 306 14.20 21.95 -8.82
C ASP A 306 14.69 20.64 -9.44
N LEU A 307 16.00 20.44 -9.49
CA LEU A 307 16.60 19.22 -10.03
C LEU A 307 16.33 17.97 -9.16
N ASN A 308 15.97 18.14 -7.90
CA ASN A 308 15.61 17.03 -7.02
C ASN A 308 14.25 16.41 -7.37
N ARG A 309 13.46 17.08 -8.20
CA ARG A 309 12.22 16.52 -8.77
C ARG A 309 12.45 15.57 -9.96
N ARG A 310 13.73 15.33 -10.34
CA ARG A 310 14.04 14.45 -11.48
C ARG A 310 13.40 13.06 -11.32
N SER A 311 12.85 12.55 -12.41
CA SER A 311 12.35 11.18 -12.47
C SER A 311 13.51 10.19 -12.43
N LEU A 312 13.38 9.16 -11.64
CA LEU A 312 14.31 8.03 -11.56
C LEU A 312 13.92 6.94 -12.54
N SER A 313 14.90 6.31 -13.17
CA SER A 313 14.75 5.00 -13.76
C SER A 313 14.68 3.92 -12.67
N LYS A 314 14.20 2.71 -13.01
CA LYS A 314 14.13 1.58 -12.06
C LYS A 314 15.51 1.28 -11.43
N GLY A 315 16.58 1.32 -12.22
CA GLY A 315 17.94 1.10 -11.73
C GLY A 315 18.42 2.21 -10.77
N GLU A 316 18.11 3.47 -11.07
CA GLU A 316 18.41 4.59 -10.18
C GLU A 316 17.59 4.52 -8.89
N TRP A 317 16.32 4.14 -8.98
CA TRP A 317 15.44 3.92 -7.84
C TRP A 317 16.00 2.83 -6.92
N MET A 318 16.36 1.66 -7.43
CA MET A 318 16.99 0.59 -6.63
C MET A 318 18.31 1.05 -6.01
N LYS A 319 19.11 1.86 -6.71
CA LYS A 319 20.40 2.35 -6.23
C LYS A 319 20.28 3.24 -4.99
N GLU A 320 19.19 4.01 -4.87
CA GLU A 320 19.01 4.91 -3.72
C GLU A 320 18.89 4.15 -2.39
N PHE A 321 18.43 2.88 -2.39
CA PHE A 321 18.35 2.06 -1.19
C PHE A 321 19.72 1.68 -0.60
N PHE A 322 20.83 1.89 -1.33
CA PHE A 322 22.17 1.73 -0.81
C PHE A 322 22.65 2.97 -0.04
N ASN A 323 21.97 4.10 -0.19
CA ASN A 323 22.23 5.34 0.54
C ASN A 323 21.29 5.44 1.76
N THR A 324 21.51 4.57 2.74
CA THR A 324 20.71 4.41 3.95
C THR A 324 21.57 4.19 5.19
N SER A 325 21.00 4.45 6.36
CA SER A 325 21.60 4.12 7.66
C SER A 325 20.85 3.01 8.39
N SER A 326 19.78 2.47 7.79
CA SER A 326 19.02 1.34 8.29
C SER A 326 19.46 0.02 7.64
N ASN A 327 18.94 -1.11 8.08
CA ASN A 327 19.39 -2.44 7.69
C ASN A 327 18.31 -3.24 6.94
N PRO A 328 18.72 -4.14 6.02
CA PRO A 328 20.06 -4.27 5.43
C PRO A 328 20.32 -3.15 4.41
N VAL A 329 21.56 -2.78 4.17
CA VAL A 329 21.91 -1.88 3.08
C VAL A 329 21.43 -2.47 1.76
N GLY A 330 20.77 -1.67 0.93
CA GLY A 330 20.12 -2.13 -0.29
C GLY A 330 18.70 -2.68 -0.09
N HIS A 331 18.28 -2.89 1.16
CA HIS A 331 16.93 -3.36 1.55
C HIS A 331 16.41 -4.54 0.72
N GLY A 332 17.30 -5.49 0.44
CA GLY A 332 17.07 -6.69 -0.35
C GLY A 332 17.70 -6.66 -1.73
N PHE A 333 17.90 -5.48 -2.31
CA PHE A 333 18.63 -5.36 -3.58
C PHE A 333 20.13 -5.52 -3.37
N ASP A 334 20.78 -6.20 -4.30
CA ASP A 334 22.22 -6.35 -4.37
C ASP A 334 22.78 -5.76 -5.69
N GLN A 335 24.11 -5.85 -5.87
CA GLN A 335 24.76 -5.34 -7.07
C GLN A 335 24.25 -6.01 -8.35
N LYS A 336 23.84 -7.29 -8.30
CA LYS A 336 23.31 -8.02 -9.48
C LYS A 336 21.93 -7.48 -9.90
N ASN A 337 21.12 -7.06 -8.93
CA ASN A 337 19.85 -6.40 -9.24
C ASN A 337 20.07 -5.11 -10.03
N LEU A 338 21.08 -4.31 -9.62
CA LEU A 338 21.43 -3.07 -10.33
C LEU A 338 21.96 -3.34 -11.73
N GLU A 339 22.91 -4.26 -11.87
CA GLU A 339 23.53 -4.62 -13.17
C GLU A 339 22.52 -5.14 -14.18
N LYS A 340 21.54 -5.93 -13.72
CA LYS A 340 20.49 -6.52 -14.57
C LYS A 340 19.24 -5.65 -14.70
N ASN A 341 19.14 -4.55 -13.95
CA ASN A 341 17.92 -3.76 -13.82
C ASN A 341 16.70 -4.63 -13.43
N PHE A 342 16.90 -5.57 -12.48
CA PHE A 342 15.99 -6.65 -12.13
C PHE A 342 15.59 -6.57 -10.66
N ALA A 343 14.36 -6.14 -10.36
CA ALA A 343 13.92 -5.82 -9.00
C ALA A 343 13.30 -7.04 -8.26
N CYS A 344 13.77 -8.27 -8.57
CA CYS A 344 13.36 -9.47 -7.84
C CYS A 344 14.54 -10.02 -7.03
N TYR A 345 14.24 -10.50 -5.83
CA TYR A 345 15.22 -11.15 -4.95
C TYR A 345 14.51 -12.06 -3.95
N SER A 346 15.27 -12.86 -3.21
CA SER A 346 14.72 -13.66 -2.12
C SER A 346 15.62 -13.61 -0.91
N PHE A 347 15.04 -13.77 0.28
CA PHE A 347 15.78 -13.80 1.53
C PHE A 347 15.16 -14.77 2.54
N GLU A 348 15.95 -15.14 3.53
CA GLU A 348 15.52 -15.90 4.69
C GLU A 348 15.54 -14.97 5.91
N PRO A 349 14.36 -14.66 6.50
CA PRO A 349 14.29 -13.68 7.60
C PRO A 349 15.11 -14.10 8.82
N LYS A 350 15.22 -15.41 9.05
CA LYS A 350 16.03 -16.02 10.09
C LYS A 350 16.70 -17.28 9.52
N SER A 351 18.01 -17.37 9.65
CA SER A 351 18.79 -18.49 9.10
C SER A 351 18.46 -19.84 9.74
N ASP A 352 17.95 -19.83 10.95
CA ASP A 352 17.56 -21.02 11.73
C ASP A 352 16.11 -21.45 11.46
N LEU A 353 15.32 -20.69 10.70
CA LEU A 353 13.94 -21.04 10.36
C LEU A 353 13.81 -21.49 8.89
N PRO A 354 12.95 -22.47 8.61
CA PRO A 354 12.70 -22.93 7.25
C PRO A 354 11.66 -22.04 6.55
N ILE A 355 11.88 -20.72 6.54
CA ILE A 355 11.00 -19.75 5.90
C ILE A 355 11.79 -18.93 4.90
N LYS A 356 11.23 -18.73 3.71
CA LYS A 356 11.79 -17.96 2.63
C LYS A 356 10.76 -16.94 2.14
N VAL A 357 11.19 -15.70 1.95
CA VAL A 357 10.42 -14.64 1.31
C VAL A 357 10.98 -14.43 -0.10
N ILE A 358 10.09 -14.40 -1.08
CA ILE A 358 10.37 -14.19 -2.51
C ILE A 358 9.76 -12.83 -2.85
N VAL A 359 10.59 -11.84 -3.11
CA VAL A 359 10.16 -10.50 -3.51
C VAL A 359 10.15 -10.42 -5.03
N LEU A 360 8.99 -10.09 -5.57
CA LEU A 360 8.72 -10.15 -7.00
C LEU A 360 8.34 -8.77 -7.55
N ASP A 361 9.02 -8.32 -8.59
CA ASP A 361 8.56 -7.24 -9.46
C ASP A 361 7.51 -7.81 -10.40
N ASP A 362 6.24 -7.61 -10.08
CA ASP A 362 5.09 -8.01 -10.88
C ASP A 362 4.46 -6.84 -11.65
N THR A 363 5.16 -5.70 -11.71
CA THR A 363 4.76 -4.54 -12.51
C THR A 363 5.13 -4.75 -13.99
N GLN A 364 4.45 -4.06 -14.88
CA GLN A 364 4.76 -4.13 -16.29
C GLN A 364 6.15 -3.53 -16.59
N ARG A 365 6.77 -3.98 -17.66
CA ARG A 365 7.99 -3.37 -18.18
C ARG A 365 7.65 -2.12 -18.99
N HIS A 366 8.50 -1.09 -18.93
CA HIS A 366 8.32 0.15 -19.70
C HIS A 366 8.45 -0.06 -21.22
N ASP A 367 9.10 -1.14 -21.65
CA ASP A 367 9.32 -1.54 -23.04
C ASP A 367 8.42 -2.73 -23.45
N ASP A 368 7.37 -3.05 -22.66
CA ASP A 368 6.47 -4.15 -22.96
C ASP A 368 5.63 -3.83 -24.21
N PRO A 369 5.86 -4.52 -25.35
CA PRO A 369 5.15 -4.25 -26.58
C PRO A 369 3.65 -4.58 -26.51
N ASN A 370 3.23 -5.37 -25.51
CA ASN A 370 1.83 -5.75 -25.34
C ASN A 370 1.00 -4.64 -24.70
N ASN A 371 1.63 -3.61 -24.16
CA ASN A 371 0.94 -2.47 -23.56
C ASN A 371 0.27 -1.49 -24.53
N ILE A 372 0.60 -1.57 -25.81
CA ILE A 372 0.08 -0.64 -26.83
C ILE A 372 -1.45 -0.70 -26.93
N ASN A 373 -2.06 -1.82 -26.56
CA ASN A 373 -3.50 -2.06 -26.70
C ASN A 373 -4.27 -2.07 -25.38
N THR A 374 -3.62 -1.80 -24.25
CA THR A 374 -4.25 -1.71 -22.93
C THR A 374 -4.50 -0.27 -22.53
N LEU A 375 -5.28 -0.05 -21.49
CA LEU A 375 -5.57 1.28 -20.92
C LEU A 375 -4.34 1.96 -20.28
N GLY A 376 -3.15 1.44 -20.50
CA GLY A 376 -1.88 1.97 -20.00
C GLY A 376 -1.11 0.96 -19.17
N TYR A 377 -0.04 1.43 -18.55
CA TYR A 377 0.74 0.67 -17.57
C TYR A 377 0.03 0.70 -16.20
N GLY A 378 0.46 -0.10 -15.27
CA GLY A 378 -0.17 -0.18 -13.93
C GLY A 378 -0.86 -1.50 -13.66
N HIS A 379 -0.89 -2.39 -14.66
CA HIS A 379 -1.39 -3.76 -14.51
C HIS A 379 -0.32 -4.68 -13.91
N GLY A 380 -0.76 -5.76 -13.27
CA GLY A 380 0.10 -6.89 -12.94
C GLY A 380 0.60 -7.60 -14.20
N SER A 381 1.86 -7.99 -14.22
CA SER A 381 2.45 -8.68 -15.38
C SER A 381 3.76 -9.36 -15.01
N LEU A 382 4.01 -10.51 -15.60
CA LEU A 382 5.33 -11.13 -15.59
C LEU A 382 5.80 -11.37 -17.03
N ASP A 383 7.03 -10.95 -17.31
CA ASP A 383 7.74 -11.39 -18.50
C ASP A 383 8.37 -12.78 -18.29
N LYS A 384 8.99 -13.31 -19.34
CA LYS A 384 9.61 -14.62 -19.28
C LYS A 384 10.69 -14.72 -18.20
N GLU A 385 11.56 -13.72 -18.10
CA GLU A 385 12.69 -13.75 -17.16
C GLU A 385 12.22 -13.77 -15.70
N ARG A 386 11.27 -12.91 -15.35
CA ARG A 386 10.72 -12.85 -13.98
C ARG A 386 9.92 -14.10 -13.63
N TYR A 387 9.17 -14.63 -14.58
CA TYR A 387 8.43 -15.87 -14.39
C TYR A 387 9.35 -17.08 -14.16
N GLU A 388 10.36 -17.26 -15.01
CA GLU A 388 11.32 -18.36 -14.89
C GLU A 388 12.13 -18.24 -13.59
N TRP A 389 12.48 -17.01 -13.18
CA TRP A 389 13.12 -16.74 -11.90
C TRP A 389 12.21 -17.12 -10.73
N LEU A 390 10.93 -16.70 -10.75
CA LEU A 390 9.96 -17.05 -9.71
C LEU A 390 9.81 -18.57 -9.58
N VAL A 391 9.64 -19.28 -10.70
CA VAL A 391 9.54 -20.74 -10.72
C VAL A 391 10.80 -21.36 -10.10
N GLY A 392 11.98 -20.88 -10.48
CA GLY A 392 13.25 -21.35 -9.92
C GLY A 392 13.35 -21.16 -8.42
N GLU A 393 12.88 -20.01 -7.90
CA GLU A 393 12.87 -19.71 -6.45
C GLU A 393 11.87 -20.59 -5.69
N LEU A 394 10.70 -20.85 -6.27
CA LEU A 394 9.69 -21.76 -5.71
C LEU A 394 10.18 -23.20 -5.67
N GLU A 395 10.76 -23.70 -6.78
CA GLU A 395 11.36 -25.03 -6.84
C GLU A 395 12.49 -25.20 -5.82
N LYS A 396 13.36 -24.20 -5.70
CA LYS A 396 14.43 -24.19 -4.70
C LYS A 396 13.85 -24.29 -3.28
N GLY A 397 12.90 -23.41 -2.95
CA GLY A 397 12.23 -23.43 -1.65
C GLY A 397 11.54 -24.76 -1.34
N GLN A 398 10.89 -25.35 -2.35
CA GLN A 398 10.23 -26.66 -2.21
C GLN A 398 11.25 -27.79 -1.96
N ARG A 399 12.36 -27.84 -2.71
CA ARG A 399 13.43 -28.83 -2.52
C ARG A 399 14.08 -28.74 -1.15
N GLU A 400 14.35 -27.52 -0.68
CA GLU A 400 14.96 -27.23 0.62
C GLU A 400 13.97 -27.35 1.79
N SER A 401 12.71 -27.67 1.50
CA SER A 401 11.62 -27.74 2.48
C SER A 401 11.51 -26.43 3.28
N LYS A 402 11.37 -25.30 2.59
CA LYS A 402 11.09 -23.99 3.14
C LYS A 402 9.60 -23.68 2.97
N LEU A 403 8.99 -23.08 3.97
CA LEU A 403 7.72 -22.37 3.82
C LEU A 403 7.98 -21.09 3.02
N MET A 404 7.13 -20.77 2.07
CA MET A 404 7.38 -19.66 1.16
C MET A 404 6.30 -18.60 1.26
N ILE A 405 6.72 -17.34 1.21
CA ILE A 405 5.87 -16.16 1.13
C ILE A 405 6.29 -15.41 -0.14
N ILE A 406 5.35 -15.09 -1.02
CA ILE A 406 5.60 -14.19 -2.15
C ILE A 406 5.16 -12.79 -1.72
N ALA A 407 6.05 -11.83 -1.86
CA ALA A 407 5.77 -10.42 -1.64
C ALA A 407 5.86 -9.69 -2.98
N ALA A 408 4.74 -9.17 -3.45
CA ALA A 408 4.61 -8.46 -4.70
C ALA A 408 3.80 -7.18 -4.48
N HIS A 409 3.73 -6.31 -5.49
CA HIS A 409 2.92 -5.11 -5.35
C HIS A 409 1.48 -5.37 -5.76
N ILE A 410 1.26 -6.08 -6.86
CA ILE A 410 -0.06 -6.25 -7.47
C ILE A 410 -0.69 -7.57 -7.02
N PRO A 411 -1.95 -7.56 -6.56
CA PRO A 411 -2.66 -8.78 -6.22
C PRO A 411 -3.11 -9.53 -7.47
N ILE A 412 -3.28 -10.85 -7.34
CA ILE A 412 -3.71 -11.74 -8.42
C ILE A 412 -5.14 -12.23 -8.20
N GLY A 413 -5.91 -12.44 -9.28
CA GLY A 413 -7.23 -13.07 -9.27
C GLY A 413 -8.37 -12.29 -8.60
N VAL A 414 -8.21 -11.00 -8.38
CA VAL A 414 -9.20 -10.17 -7.65
C VAL A 414 -9.88 -9.11 -8.51
N GLU A 415 -9.30 -8.81 -9.65
CA GLU A 415 -9.86 -7.88 -10.65
C GLU A 415 -9.89 -8.56 -12.01
N SER A 416 -10.75 -8.11 -12.90
CA SER A 416 -10.88 -8.69 -14.23
C SER A 416 -11.30 -7.67 -15.27
N GLY A 417 -11.11 -8.00 -16.53
CA GLY A 417 -11.51 -7.18 -17.67
C GLY A 417 -10.57 -6.00 -17.90
N ASP A 418 -11.16 -4.84 -18.19
CA ASP A 418 -10.42 -3.62 -18.54
C ASP A 418 -10.02 -2.77 -17.33
N SER A 419 -10.10 -3.32 -16.11
CA SER A 419 -9.65 -2.62 -14.90
C SER A 419 -8.14 -2.41 -14.95
N MET A 420 -7.67 -1.20 -14.72
CA MET A 420 -6.23 -0.90 -14.57
C MET A 420 -5.61 -1.60 -13.35
N MET A 421 -6.44 -2.12 -12.45
CA MET A 421 -6.01 -2.87 -11.27
C MET A 421 -5.90 -4.38 -11.54
N ALA A 422 -6.25 -4.84 -12.76
CA ALA A 422 -6.24 -6.25 -13.12
C ALA A 422 -4.85 -6.69 -13.61
N TRP A 423 -4.66 -8.00 -13.69
CA TRP A 423 -3.54 -8.58 -14.41
C TRP A 423 -3.64 -8.28 -15.91
N SER A 424 -2.51 -7.98 -16.57
CA SER A 424 -2.50 -7.64 -17.99
C SER A 424 -3.00 -8.82 -18.84
N GLN A 425 -4.01 -8.58 -19.66
CA GLN A 425 -4.56 -9.58 -20.58
C GLN A 425 -3.53 -10.04 -21.63
N ASN A 426 -2.53 -9.22 -21.91
CA ASN A 426 -1.46 -9.48 -22.87
C ASN A 426 -0.12 -9.83 -22.20
N ALA A 427 -0.11 -10.12 -20.89
CA ALA A 427 1.09 -10.56 -20.20
C ALA A 427 1.66 -11.84 -20.83
N TYR A 428 2.99 -12.00 -20.80
CA TYR A 428 3.66 -13.23 -21.24
C TYR A 428 3.12 -14.47 -20.51
N VAL A 429 2.78 -14.31 -19.23
CA VAL A 429 2.16 -15.33 -18.40
C VAL A 429 0.74 -14.88 -18.05
N SER A 430 -0.26 -15.62 -18.52
CA SER A 430 -1.64 -15.39 -18.12
C SER A 430 -1.82 -15.68 -16.63
N GLU A 431 -2.78 -15.03 -16.03
CA GLU A 431 -3.11 -15.23 -14.62
C GLU A 431 -3.46 -16.70 -14.31
N ASP A 432 -4.21 -17.37 -15.20
CA ASP A 432 -4.53 -18.80 -15.07
C ASP A 432 -3.28 -19.69 -15.09
N THR A 433 -2.30 -19.36 -15.96
CA THR A 433 -1.02 -20.06 -16.00
C THR A 433 -0.23 -19.87 -14.72
N LEU A 434 -0.22 -18.65 -14.17
CA LEU A 434 0.40 -18.36 -12.89
C LEU A 434 -0.25 -19.15 -11.76
N PHE A 435 -1.58 -19.16 -11.67
CA PHE A 435 -2.31 -19.94 -10.65
C PHE A 435 -2.00 -21.43 -10.74
N ALA A 436 -2.07 -22.01 -11.95
CA ALA A 436 -1.74 -23.41 -12.14
C ALA A 436 -0.33 -23.74 -11.62
N LYS A 437 0.65 -22.86 -11.88
CA LYS A 437 2.01 -23.02 -11.40
C LYS A 437 2.12 -22.89 -9.87
N LEU A 438 1.50 -21.88 -9.28
CA LEU A 438 1.55 -21.66 -7.82
C LEU A 438 0.96 -22.84 -7.04
N HIS A 439 -0.09 -23.47 -7.55
CA HIS A 439 -0.70 -24.67 -6.95
C HIS A 439 0.16 -25.95 -7.03
N GLU A 440 1.32 -25.92 -7.68
CA GLU A 440 2.27 -27.05 -7.64
C GLU A 440 3.08 -27.10 -6.33
N TYR A 441 3.10 -26.02 -5.54
CA TYR A 441 4.00 -25.85 -4.39
C TYR A 441 3.26 -25.90 -3.04
N PRO A 442 3.16 -27.08 -2.39
CA PRO A 442 2.46 -27.22 -1.11
C PRO A 442 3.07 -26.40 0.03
N ASN A 443 4.32 -25.94 -0.11
CA ASN A 443 4.97 -25.10 0.90
C ASN A 443 4.72 -23.60 0.67
N LEU A 444 4.00 -23.18 -0.37
CA LEU A 444 3.59 -21.80 -0.55
C LEU A 444 2.49 -21.47 0.47
N LEU A 445 2.77 -20.53 1.36
CA LEU A 445 1.80 -20.08 2.38
C LEU A 445 0.86 -19.03 1.82
N MET A 446 1.44 -17.98 1.27
CA MET A 446 0.67 -16.82 0.85
C MET A 446 1.38 -15.93 -0.17
N TRP A 447 0.58 -15.16 -0.87
CA TRP A 447 0.93 -13.97 -1.64
C TRP A 447 0.50 -12.74 -0.84
N ILE A 448 1.40 -11.79 -0.60
CA ILE A 448 1.10 -10.51 0.06
C ILE A 448 1.25 -9.37 -0.94
N ALA A 449 0.28 -8.44 -0.95
CA ALA A 449 0.22 -7.38 -1.95
C ALA A 449 -0.38 -6.06 -1.39
N GLY A 450 -0.32 -4.99 -2.21
CA GLY A 450 -0.93 -3.68 -2.02
C GLY A 450 -1.78 -3.25 -3.21
N HIS A 451 -1.43 -2.13 -3.85
CA HIS A 451 -1.91 -1.60 -5.13
C HIS A 451 -3.37 -1.12 -5.15
N ARG A 452 -4.32 -1.88 -4.63
CA ARG A 452 -5.74 -1.51 -4.67
C ARG A 452 -6.19 -0.63 -3.50
N HIS A 453 -5.29 -0.39 -2.54
CA HIS A 453 -5.55 0.38 -1.32
C HIS A 453 -6.63 -0.24 -0.40
N PHE A 454 -6.91 -1.54 -0.54
CA PHE A 454 -7.91 -2.24 0.26
C PHE A 454 -7.27 -3.28 1.19
N ASN A 455 -7.91 -3.51 2.34
CA ASN A 455 -7.61 -4.67 3.16
C ASN A 455 -8.49 -5.83 2.70
N THR A 456 -7.93 -6.81 2.01
CA THR A 456 -8.66 -8.00 1.60
C THR A 456 -7.89 -9.28 1.91
N VAL A 457 -8.61 -10.38 2.00
CA VAL A 457 -8.05 -11.72 2.18
C VAL A 457 -8.79 -12.70 1.28
N THR A 458 -8.04 -13.30 0.36
CA THR A 458 -8.57 -14.24 -0.64
C THR A 458 -7.97 -15.63 -0.43
N ALA A 459 -8.80 -16.66 -0.51
CA ALA A 459 -8.38 -18.05 -0.46
C ALA A 459 -8.31 -18.64 -1.87
N PHE A 460 -7.14 -18.99 -2.33
CA PHE A 460 -6.97 -19.77 -3.57
C PHE A 460 -6.92 -21.26 -3.23
N LYS A 461 -8.10 -21.89 -3.31
CA LYS A 461 -8.25 -23.31 -2.97
C LYS A 461 -7.48 -24.20 -3.91
N SER A 462 -6.98 -25.32 -3.40
CA SER A 462 -6.38 -26.34 -4.23
C SER A 462 -7.32 -26.79 -5.35
N PRO A 463 -6.85 -26.98 -6.58
CA PRO A 463 -7.64 -27.60 -7.64
C PRO A 463 -7.92 -29.09 -7.40
N ASP A 464 -7.16 -29.74 -6.49
CA ASP A 464 -7.37 -31.12 -6.04
C ASP A 464 -7.86 -31.13 -4.59
N ALA A 465 -9.12 -31.49 -4.38
CA ALA A 465 -9.72 -31.54 -3.06
C ALA A 465 -9.02 -32.56 -2.09
N ASN A 466 -8.31 -33.55 -2.63
CA ASN A 466 -7.53 -34.51 -1.83
C ASN A 466 -6.18 -33.95 -1.39
N ARG A 467 -5.77 -32.86 -1.95
CA ARG A 467 -4.48 -32.18 -1.69
C ARG A 467 -4.65 -30.73 -1.25
N PRO A 468 -5.39 -30.46 -0.16
CA PRO A 468 -5.68 -29.10 0.28
C PRO A 468 -4.42 -28.26 0.60
N GLU A 469 -3.29 -28.91 0.86
CA GLU A 469 -2.00 -28.25 1.05
C GLU A 469 -1.49 -27.49 -0.18
N LEU A 470 -2.05 -27.70 -1.37
CA LEU A 470 -1.73 -26.94 -2.59
C LEU A 470 -2.43 -25.59 -2.66
N GLY A 471 -3.47 -25.34 -1.84
CA GLY A 471 -4.08 -24.02 -1.73
C GLY A 471 -3.14 -23.04 -1.04
N PHE A 472 -3.32 -21.74 -1.28
CA PHE A 472 -2.57 -20.66 -0.64
C PHE A 472 -3.46 -19.44 -0.41
N TRP A 473 -3.01 -18.56 0.49
CA TRP A 473 -3.72 -17.33 0.81
C TRP A 473 -3.19 -16.15 -0.01
N GLN A 474 -4.03 -15.18 -0.29
CA GLN A 474 -3.59 -13.83 -0.65
C GLN A 474 -4.08 -12.84 0.39
N VAL A 475 -3.19 -11.94 0.79
CA VAL A 475 -3.49 -10.89 1.76
C VAL A 475 -3.06 -9.55 1.20
N GLU A 476 -4.03 -8.66 1.00
CA GLU A 476 -3.77 -7.29 0.59
C GLU A 476 -3.77 -6.38 1.80
N THR A 477 -2.80 -5.48 1.86
CA THR A 477 -2.71 -4.41 2.85
C THR A 477 -3.21 -3.11 2.23
N SER A 478 -4.00 -2.34 2.96
CA SER A 478 -4.44 -1.03 2.50
C SER A 478 -3.30 -0.01 2.46
N SER A 479 -3.54 1.08 1.73
CA SER A 479 -2.62 2.21 1.61
C SER A 479 -2.39 2.94 2.94
N LEU A 480 -1.16 3.44 3.14
CA LEU A 480 -0.88 4.44 4.16
C LEU A 480 -1.34 5.85 3.74
N ARG A 481 -1.53 6.09 2.45
CA ARG A 481 -2.02 7.37 1.95
C ARG A 481 -3.52 7.55 2.15
N ASP A 482 -4.31 6.60 1.67
CA ASP A 482 -5.75 6.70 1.68
C ASP A 482 -6.35 6.15 3.00
N PHE A 483 -7.57 6.59 3.33
CA PHE A 483 -8.25 5.98 4.47
C PHE A 483 -8.40 4.46 4.25
N PRO A 484 -8.07 3.62 5.23
CA PRO A 484 -7.91 3.92 6.66
C PRO A 484 -6.49 4.29 7.14
N GLN A 485 -5.48 4.41 6.28
CA GLN A 485 -4.09 4.72 6.63
C GLN A 485 -3.51 3.68 7.61
N GLN A 486 -3.60 2.42 7.23
CA GLN A 486 -3.21 1.27 8.04
C GLN A 486 -1.97 0.57 7.50
N LEU A 487 -1.27 -0.06 8.40
CA LEU A 487 -0.28 -1.11 8.12
C LEU A 487 -0.82 -2.45 8.62
N ARG A 488 -0.13 -3.56 8.33
CA ARG A 488 -0.57 -4.89 8.75
C ARG A 488 0.57 -5.65 9.43
N LEU A 489 0.25 -6.28 10.55
CA LEU A 489 1.13 -7.23 11.24
C LEU A 489 0.77 -8.65 10.81
N PHE A 490 1.80 -9.48 10.70
CA PHE A 490 1.69 -10.91 10.45
C PHE A 490 2.41 -11.71 11.51
N GLU A 491 1.79 -12.78 11.97
CA GLU A 491 2.43 -13.78 12.80
C GLU A 491 2.21 -15.17 12.19
N ILE A 492 3.31 -15.89 11.95
CA ILE A 492 3.26 -17.27 11.47
C ILE A 492 3.44 -18.18 12.66
N LEU A 493 2.42 -18.95 12.98
CA LEU A 493 2.38 -19.80 14.16
C LEU A 493 2.22 -21.26 13.76
N ARG A 494 2.89 -22.16 14.48
CA ARG A 494 2.65 -23.58 14.37
C ARG A 494 1.60 -24.00 15.40
N ASN A 495 0.63 -24.78 14.96
CA ASN A 495 -0.42 -25.36 15.81
C ASN A 495 -0.04 -26.75 16.34
N SER A 496 -0.75 -27.20 17.37
CA SER A 496 -0.54 -28.52 18.02
C SER A 496 -0.77 -29.70 17.06
N ASP A 497 -1.60 -29.54 16.05
CA ASP A 497 -1.87 -30.50 14.98
C ASP A 497 -0.91 -30.38 13.77
N ASN A 498 0.12 -29.53 13.88
CA ASN A 498 1.09 -29.17 12.84
C ASN A 498 0.50 -28.49 11.59
N THR A 499 -0.68 -27.89 11.71
CA THR A 499 -1.11 -26.86 10.76
C THR A 499 -0.39 -25.54 11.05
N ILE A 500 -0.48 -24.59 10.14
CA ILE A 500 -0.02 -23.22 10.34
C ILE A 500 -1.23 -22.29 10.53
N SER A 501 -1.17 -21.45 11.55
CA SER A 501 -1.99 -20.25 11.67
C SER A 501 -1.18 -19.05 11.17
N ILE A 502 -1.77 -18.26 10.27
CA ILE A 502 -1.26 -16.97 9.88
C ILE A 502 -2.21 -15.94 10.50
N LEU A 503 -1.77 -15.32 11.59
CA LEU A 503 -2.52 -14.19 12.15
C LEU A 503 -2.19 -12.95 11.33
N THR A 504 -3.20 -12.26 10.84
CA THR A 504 -3.03 -10.95 10.23
C THR A 504 -3.84 -9.92 11.03
N THR A 505 -3.20 -8.85 11.42
CA THR A 505 -3.81 -7.81 12.24
C THR A 505 -3.57 -6.46 11.60
N ASN A 506 -4.64 -5.75 11.27
CA ASN A 506 -4.51 -4.37 10.82
C ASN A 506 -4.15 -3.46 12.00
N VAL A 507 -3.44 -2.42 11.68
CA VAL A 507 -2.92 -1.46 12.65
C VAL A 507 -3.20 -0.07 12.15
N ASP A 508 -4.05 0.67 12.87
CA ASP A 508 -4.19 2.11 12.66
C ASP A 508 -2.89 2.80 13.10
N THR A 509 -2.36 3.68 12.26
CA THR A 509 -1.25 4.53 12.70
C THR A 509 -1.69 5.33 13.91
N GLU A 510 -0.90 5.30 14.99
CA GLU A 510 -1.20 6.10 16.17
C GLU A 510 -0.91 7.57 15.85
N VAL A 511 -1.92 8.42 16.02
CA VAL A 511 -1.79 9.86 15.82
C VAL A 511 -2.14 10.62 17.08
N LYS A 512 -1.31 11.58 17.43
CA LYS A 512 -1.59 12.49 18.55
C LYS A 512 -2.56 13.55 18.09
N GLU A 513 -3.51 13.92 18.94
CA GLU A 513 -4.41 15.05 18.69
C GLU A 513 -3.60 16.32 18.38
N GLY A 514 -4.02 17.05 17.34
CA GLY A 514 -3.34 18.26 16.88
C GLY A 514 -2.05 18.02 16.11
N SER A 515 -1.64 16.77 15.88
CA SER A 515 -0.48 16.45 15.02
C SER A 515 -0.83 16.56 13.54
N LEU A 516 0.20 16.75 12.70
CA LEU A 516 0.02 16.78 11.24
C LEU A 516 -0.46 15.42 10.68
N ALA A 517 -0.11 14.32 11.32
CA ALA A 517 -0.64 13.01 10.98
C ALA A 517 -2.14 12.88 11.32
N ALA A 518 -2.63 13.51 12.41
CA ALA A 518 -4.05 13.57 12.70
C ALA A 518 -4.82 14.42 11.68
N THR A 519 -4.25 15.54 11.26
CA THR A 519 -4.79 16.36 10.15
C THR A 519 -4.86 15.55 8.86
N SER A 520 -3.81 14.80 8.54
CA SER A 520 -3.78 13.90 7.39
C SER A 520 -4.90 12.86 7.44
N ARG A 521 -5.14 12.25 8.62
CA ARG A 521 -6.23 11.30 8.80
C ARG A 521 -7.59 11.93 8.52
N SER A 522 -7.82 13.14 9.01
CA SER A 522 -9.04 13.90 8.70
C SER A 522 -9.19 14.13 7.19
N TYR A 523 -8.10 14.43 6.50
CA TYR A 523 -8.13 14.63 5.05
C TYR A 523 -8.33 13.32 4.29
N ALA A 524 -7.81 12.21 4.78
CA ALA A 524 -8.07 10.89 4.20
C ALA A 524 -9.55 10.50 4.33
N VAL A 525 -10.15 10.74 5.50
CA VAL A 525 -11.58 10.54 5.74
C VAL A 525 -12.41 11.45 4.82
N ALA A 526 -12.06 12.75 4.74
CA ALA A 526 -12.76 13.69 3.85
C ALA A 526 -12.68 13.27 2.37
N ALA A 527 -11.51 12.84 1.90
CA ALA A 527 -11.34 12.37 0.54
C ALA A 527 -12.25 11.17 0.23
N GLN A 528 -12.32 10.18 1.14
CA GLN A 528 -13.24 9.05 1.02
C GLN A 528 -14.70 9.51 0.93
N GLN A 529 -15.11 10.43 1.80
CA GLN A 529 -16.48 10.95 1.85
C GLN A 529 -16.84 11.74 0.58
N ILE A 530 -15.91 12.57 0.08
CA ILE A 530 -16.13 13.42 -1.10
C ILE A 530 -16.17 12.60 -2.39
N PHE A 531 -15.26 11.66 -2.55
CA PHE A 531 -15.19 10.82 -3.74
C PHE A 531 -16.23 9.69 -3.77
N ASN A 532 -17.04 9.53 -2.70
CA ASN A 532 -17.90 8.36 -2.51
C ASN A 532 -17.12 7.04 -2.73
N ASN A 533 -15.83 7.07 -2.53
CA ASN A 533 -15.04 5.86 -2.41
C ASN A 533 -15.48 5.21 -1.10
N ALA A 534 -16.63 4.56 -1.12
CA ALA A 534 -16.94 3.55 -0.16
C ALA A 534 -15.85 2.49 -0.34
N ILE A 535 -14.69 2.72 0.28
CA ILE A 535 -13.84 1.61 0.67
C ILE A 535 -14.78 0.78 1.51
N PRO A 536 -15.19 -0.40 1.05
CA PRO A 536 -16.06 -1.20 1.87
C PRO A 536 -15.28 -1.41 3.16
N PHE A 537 -15.76 -0.80 4.22
CA PHE A 537 -15.32 -1.16 5.56
C PHE A 537 -15.80 -2.60 5.74
N LEU A 538 -14.97 -3.54 5.28
CA LEU A 538 -15.24 -4.97 5.37
C LEU A 538 -14.52 -5.50 6.61
N PRO A 539 -15.10 -5.35 7.81
CA PRO A 539 -14.42 -5.69 9.04
C PRO A 539 -14.22 -7.20 9.20
N THR A 540 -15.12 -8.00 8.63
CA THR A 540 -15.11 -9.46 8.81
C THR A 540 -14.37 -10.14 7.68
N GLY A 541 -13.50 -11.09 8.02
CA GLY A 541 -12.78 -11.94 7.06
C GLY A 541 -11.65 -11.26 6.29
N SER A 542 -11.40 -9.95 6.53
CA SER A 542 -10.38 -9.18 5.81
C SER A 542 -9.49 -8.32 6.70
N TYR A 543 -9.89 -8.01 7.92
CA TYR A 543 -9.14 -7.13 8.83
C TYR A 543 -8.26 -7.94 9.78
N ASN A 544 -8.86 -8.49 10.83
CA ASN A 544 -8.15 -9.29 11.82
C ASN A 544 -8.57 -10.74 11.62
N VAL A 545 -7.69 -11.55 11.07
CA VAL A 545 -8.03 -12.93 10.73
C VAL A 545 -6.94 -13.91 11.14
N GLU A 546 -7.37 -15.12 11.48
CA GLU A 546 -6.53 -16.28 11.63
C GLU A 546 -6.75 -17.21 10.44
N LEU A 547 -5.76 -17.29 9.55
CA LEU A 547 -5.81 -18.07 8.33
C LEU A 547 -5.16 -19.44 8.58
N ILE A 548 -5.91 -20.50 8.43
CA ILE A 548 -5.40 -21.85 8.68
C ILE A 548 -4.93 -22.46 7.36
N LYS A 549 -3.73 -23.06 7.40
CA LYS A 549 -3.16 -23.79 6.27
C LYS A 549 -2.66 -25.16 6.67
N LYS A 550 -3.10 -26.18 5.93
CA LYS A 550 -2.55 -27.54 6.00
C LYS A 550 -1.18 -27.59 5.34
N LEU A 551 -0.27 -28.33 5.93
CA LEU A 551 1.05 -28.59 5.35
C LEU A 551 1.17 -30.03 4.85
N SER A 552 2.08 -30.28 3.91
CA SER A 552 2.45 -31.62 3.52
C SER A 552 3.08 -32.38 4.71
N PRO A 553 2.96 -33.73 4.79
CA PRO A 553 3.54 -34.51 5.90
C PRO A 553 5.04 -34.23 6.11
N LYS A 554 5.80 -34.15 5.02
CA LYS A 554 7.24 -33.83 5.08
C LYS A 554 7.50 -32.48 5.75
N MET A 555 6.65 -31.46 5.44
CA MET A 555 6.82 -30.12 6.02
C MET A 555 6.36 -30.07 7.47
N GLN A 556 5.31 -30.81 7.84
CA GLN A 556 4.88 -30.96 9.23
C GLN A 556 6.00 -31.52 10.11
N ASP A 557 6.70 -32.57 9.64
CA ASP A 557 7.84 -33.13 10.35
C ASP A 557 9.01 -32.14 10.47
N LYS A 558 9.25 -31.38 9.42
CA LYS A 558 10.32 -30.35 9.40
C LYS A 558 10.09 -29.28 10.45
N ILE A 559 8.86 -28.71 10.54
CA ILE A 559 8.61 -27.54 11.38
C ILE A 559 8.50 -27.84 12.89
N ARG A 560 8.34 -29.09 13.29
CA ARG A 560 8.15 -29.50 14.71
C ARG A 560 9.22 -28.96 15.66
N LYS A 561 10.44 -28.80 15.19
CA LYS A 561 11.60 -28.38 15.99
C LYS A 561 11.87 -26.89 16.00
N TYR A 562 11.11 -26.11 15.20
CA TYR A 562 11.35 -24.68 15.04
C TYR A 562 10.35 -23.83 15.82
N GLY A 563 10.77 -22.58 16.06
CA GLY A 563 9.95 -21.55 16.68
C GLY A 563 10.09 -21.45 18.19
N THR A 564 9.64 -20.33 18.74
CA THR A 564 9.65 -20.04 20.18
C THR A 564 8.32 -20.47 20.80
N GLU A 565 8.37 -21.09 22.00
CA GLU A 565 7.15 -21.43 22.74
C GLU A 565 6.30 -20.17 23.01
N ILE A 566 5.00 -20.31 22.84
CA ILE A 566 4.05 -19.24 23.20
C ILE A 566 3.78 -19.40 24.70
N SER A 567 4.10 -18.37 25.49
CA SER A 567 3.72 -18.32 26.91
C SER A 567 2.20 -18.36 27.03
N LYS A 568 1.72 -19.29 27.87
CA LYS A 568 0.28 -19.45 28.15
C LYS A 568 -0.29 -18.27 28.92
#